data_4da6adfa18d611f344c8337d1e5f2ed5
#
_entry.id   4da6adfa18d611f344c8337d1e5f2ed5
#
_cell.length_a   1.000
_cell.length_b   1.000
_cell.length_c   1.000
_cell.angle_alpha   90.00
_cell.angle_beta   90.00
_cell.angle_gamma   90.00
#
_symmetry.space_group_name_H-M   'P 1'
#
loop_
_entity.id
_entity.type
_entity.pdbx_description
1 polymer ?
#
loop_
_entity_poly.entity_id
_entity_poly.type
_entity_poly.pdbx_seq_one_letter_code
_entity_poly.pdbx_strand_id
1 'polypeptide(L)'
;MSTIQVDTINESTSNTGTTVEGVLLKDSQMASTYLDGGLVKLKSFTASGTSEIDFSTSATGWNNTTYKSFIIKGRWIRPSVDTARHHIVLASGTSKRTGTYELGMYQMRNDSSQSGYYQQDYDTALEFGIQLGVNGEETFAFNIEVIPTGDSGSNHGGATVGFFDAVTQASNGSGWTYRGGFQYDSTSYMDGAYISASTGSIASGEYEFYGVK
;
A
#
# COMPACT_ATOMS: atom_id res chain seq x y z
N MET A 1 -1.58 46.38 -12.02
CA MET A 1 -1.65 45.17 -11.21
C MET A 1 -1.17 45.54 -9.84
N SER A 2 -1.97 45.33 -8.82
CA SER A 2 -1.60 45.67 -7.42
C SER A 2 -1.00 44.44 -6.77
N THR A 3 0.17 44.58 -6.17
CA THR A 3 0.85 43.48 -5.46
C THR A 3 0.80 43.81 -3.96
N ILE A 4 0.36 42.85 -3.15
CA ILE A 4 0.43 42.94 -1.69
C ILE A 4 1.63 42.09 -1.26
N GLN A 5 2.60 42.72 -0.61
CA GLN A 5 3.69 41.98 0.05
C GLN A 5 3.41 41.96 1.55
N VAL A 6 3.40 40.76 2.12
CA VAL A 6 3.28 40.54 3.57
C VAL A 6 4.34 39.56 4.02
N ASP A 7 4.97 39.83 5.16
CA ASP A 7 6.00 38.93 5.72
C ASP A 7 5.36 37.70 6.40
N THR A 8 4.16 37.85 6.89
CA THR A 8 3.44 36.79 7.59
C THR A 8 1.93 36.96 7.41
N ILE A 9 1.25 35.84 7.13
CA ILE A 9 -0.21 35.75 7.17
C ILE A 9 -0.57 34.84 8.35
N ASN A 10 -1.21 35.40 9.36
CA ASN A 10 -1.64 34.68 10.54
C ASN A 10 -3.14 34.38 10.50
N GLU A 11 -3.55 33.26 11.06
CA GLU A 11 -4.97 33.00 11.30
C GLU A 11 -5.53 33.97 12.31
N SER A 12 -6.69 34.56 12.02
CA SER A 12 -7.41 35.42 12.97
C SER A 12 -8.12 34.59 14.05
N THR A 13 -8.38 33.32 13.78
CA THR A 13 -9.03 32.39 14.70
C THR A 13 -8.29 31.07 14.63
N SER A 14 -7.89 30.53 15.78
CA SER A 14 -7.14 29.27 15.90
C SER A 14 -7.85 28.13 15.19
N ASN A 15 -7.11 27.37 14.39
CA ASN A 15 -7.55 26.18 13.65
C ASN A 15 -8.56 26.39 12.50
N THR A 16 -8.78 27.61 12.03
CA THR A 16 -9.68 27.86 10.88
C THR A 16 -8.95 27.91 9.54
N GLY A 17 -7.64 28.19 9.55
CA GLY A 17 -6.83 28.38 8.35
C GLY A 17 -7.05 29.72 7.66
N THR A 18 -6.18 30.07 6.75
CA THR A 18 -6.24 31.28 5.93
C THR A 18 -6.54 30.93 4.48
N THR A 19 -7.53 31.61 3.88
CA THR A 19 -7.87 31.40 2.47
C THR A 19 -7.20 32.47 1.61
N VAL A 20 -6.43 32.05 0.61
CA VAL A 20 -5.81 32.92 -0.39
C VAL A 20 -6.33 32.51 -1.76
N GLU A 21 -7.04 33.39 -2.45
CA GLU A 21 -7.66 33.14 -3.78
C GLU A 21 -8.47 31.83 -3.82
N GLY A 22 -9.22 31.53 -2.77
CA GLY A 22 -10.05 30.33 -2.66
C GLY A 22 -9.31 29.07 -2.18
N VAL A 23 -8.02 29.13 -1.93
CA VAL A 23 -7.24 28.03 -1.37
C VAL A 23 -7.12 28.21 0.15
N LEU A 24 -7.64 27.24 0.90
CA LEU A 24 -7.48 27.23 2.35
C LEU A 24 -6.08 26.71 2.71
N LEU A 25 -5.30 27.54 3.39
CA LEU A 25 -4.03 27.18 4.00
C LEU A 25 -4.24 27.00 5.49
N LYS A 26 -3.92 25.82 6.00
CA LYS A 26 -4.00 25.50 7.42
C LYS A 26 -2.72 24.79 7.84
N ASP A 27 -2.14 25.21 8.96
CA ASP A 27 -0.92 24.61 9.52
C ASP A 27 0.22 24.50 8.49
N SER A 28 0.40 25.55 7.66
CA SER A 28 1.38 25.60 6.57
C SER A 28 1.16 24.56 5.45
N GLN A 29 -0.03 23.99 5.36
CA GLN A 29 -0.40 23.00 4.35
C GLN A 29 -1.67 23.42 3.61
N MET A 30 -1.75 23.10 2.32
CA MET A 30 -3.03 23.17 1.61
C MET A 30 -3.98 22.12 2.16
N ALA A 31 -5.23 22.50 2.41
CA ALA A 31 -6.24 21.51 2.74
C ALA A 31 -6.36 20.46 1.63
N SER A 32 -6.42 19.20 2.00
CA SER A 32 -6.46 18.07 1.05
C SER A 32 -7.63 18.12 0.07
N THR A 33 -8.68 18.90 0.38
CA THR A 33 -9.83 19.13 -0.51
C THR A 33 -9.47 19.91 -1.79
N TYR A 34 -8.35 20.64 -1.80
CA TYR A 34 -7.88 21.37 -2.98
C TYR A 34 -6.88 20.60 -3.83
N LEU A 35 -6.41 19.43 -3.36
CA LEU A 35 -5.58 18.52 -4.12
C LEU A 35 -6.47 17.57 -4.91
N ASP A 36 -7.14 18.09 -5.93
CA ASP A 36 -7.98 17.28 -6.81
C ASP A 36 -7.09 16.36 -7.65
N GLY A 37 -7.32 15.04 -7.55
CA GLY A 37 -6.53 14.02 -8.25
C GLY A 37 -5.22 13.61 -7.56
N GLY A 38 -5.04 13.93 -6.29
CA GLY A 38 -3.81 13.68 -5.54
C GLY A 38 -3.76 12.38 -4.75
N LEU A 39 -2.54 12.00 -4.41
CA LEU A 39 -2.23 10.93 -3.48
C LEU A 39 -2.29 11.47 -2.05
N VAL A 40 -3.16 10.94 -1.22
CA VAL A 40 -3.36 11.37 0.18
C VAL A 40 -2.84 10.29 1.12
N LYS A 41 -1.83 10.61 1.93
CA LYS A 41 -1.35 9.68 2.96
C LYS A 41 -2.38 9.60 4.09
N LEU A 42 -2.92 8.39 4.31
CA LEU A 42 -3.93 8.12 5.31
C LEU A 42 -3.33 7.55 6.59
N LYS A 43 -2.31 6.70 6.46
CA LYS A 43 -1.66 6.08 7.60
C LYS A 43 -0.20 5.73 7.31
N SER A 44 0.61 5.70 8.36
CA SER A 44 1.95 5.10 8.35
C SER A 44 2.11 4.17 9.54
N PHE A 45 2.97 3.18 9.40
CA PHE A 45 3.28 2.22 10.43
C PHE A 45 4.76 1.83 10.38
N THR A 46 5.41 1.80 11.54
CA THR A 46 6.77 1.27 11.69
C THR A 46 6.70 -0.06 12.43
N ALA A 47 7.08 -1.13 11.78
CA ALA A 47 7.08 -2.47 12.34
C ALA A 47 8.31 -2.68 13.26
N SER A 48 8.09 -3.36 14.38
CA SER A 48 9.12 -3.80 15.31
C SER A 48 8.64 -5.06 16.02
N GLY A 49 8.96 -6.22 15.47
CA GLY A 49 8.46 -7.51 15.95
C GLY A 49 6.95 -7.69 15.79
N THR A 50 6.36 -7.06 14.80
CA THR A 50 4.91 -6.97 14.60
C THR A 50 4.39 -8.22 13.90
N SER A 51 3.39 -8.88 14.46
CA SER A 51 2.77 -10.06 13.84
C SER A 51 1.93 -9.70 12.61
N GLU A 52 1.23 -8.57 12.67
CA GLU A 52 0.36 -8.10 11.60
C GLU A 52 0.18 -6.58 11.66
N ILE A 53 0.11 -5.96 10.48
CA ILE A 53 -0.18 -4.53 10.30
C ILE A 53 -1.60 -4.40 9.78
N ASP A 54 -2.41 -3.57 10.45
CA ASP A 54 -3.80 -3.30 10.10
C ASP A 54 -3.92 -2.00 9.31
N PHE A 55 -4.28 -2.12 8.05
CA PHE A 55 -4.70 -1.04 7.15
C PHE A 55 -6.16 -1.21 6.71
N SER A 56 -7.00 -1.75 7.58
CA SER A 56 -8.45 -1.79 7.35
C SER A 56 -9.07 -0.39 7.34
N THR A 57 -10.29 -0.28 6.88
CA THR A 57 -11.05 0.99 6.84
C THR A 57 -11.08 1.71 8.18
N SER A 58 -11.29 0.97 9.27
CA SER A 58 -11.32 1.55 10.61
C SER A 58 -9.97 2.12 11.05
N ALA A 59 -8.89 1.55 10.55
CA ALA A 59 -7.53 1.98 10.88
C ALA A 59 -7.04 3.15 10.00
N THR A 60 -7.51 3.26 8.77
CA THR A 60 -7.03 4.23 7.77
C THR A 60 -7.97 5.39 7.52
N GLY A 61 -9.26 5.22 7.79
CA GLY A 61 -10.30 6.18 7.38
C GLY A 61 -10.55 6.24 5.88
N TRP A 62 -10.06 5.23 5.12
CA TRP A 62 -10.30 5.14 3.69
C TRP A 62 -11.80 4.90 3.41
N ASN A 63 -12.32 5.51 2.36
CA ASN A 63 -13.70 5.27 1.91
C ASN A 63 -13.81 5.45 0.38
N ASN A 64 -14.74 4.72 -0.22
CA ASN A 64 -14.95 4.65 -1.66
C ASN A 64 -15.63 5.88 -2.28
N THR A 65 -16.17 6.77 -1.48
CA THR A 65 -16.76 8.02 -1.98
C THR A 65 -15.71 9.09 -2.20
N THR A 66 -14.60 9.00 -1.49
CA THR A 66 -13.50 9.97 -1.55
C THR A 66 -12.33 9.48 -2.41
N TYR A 67 -12.03 8.18 -2.35
CA TYR A 67 -10.87 7.58 -3.01
C TYR A 67 -11.32 6.46 -3.96
N LYS A 68 -10.67 6.37 -5.12
CA LYS A 68 -10.95 5.38 -6.17
C LYS A 68 -10.06 4.15 -6.09
N SER A 69 -8.85 4.34 -5.60
CA SER A 69 -7.91 3.25 -5.33
C SER A 69 -7.09 3.56 -4.07
N PHE A 70 -6.38 2.58 -3.58
CA PHE A 70 -5.42 2.80 -2.51
C PHE A 70 -4.05 2.22 -2.85
N ILE A 71 -3.01 2.84 -2.30
CA ILE A 71 -1.63 2.41 -2.50
C ILE A 71 -1.04 2.03 -1.15
N ILE A 72 -0.36 0.89 -1.12
CA ILE A 72 0.44 0.45 0.02
C ILE A 72 1.90 0.46 -0.41
N LYS A 73 2.73 1.15 0.36
CA LYS A 73 4.19 1.16 0.19
C LYS A 73 4.85 0.55 1.40
N GLY A 74 5.86 -0.26 1.14
CA GLY A 74 6.70 -0.82 2.19
C GLY A 74 8.17 -0.66 1.85
N ARG A 75 9.01 -0.43 2.86
CA ARG A 75 10.46 -0.28 2.69
C ARG A 75 11.23 -0.76 3.91
N TRP A 76 12.48 -1.20 3.68
CA TRP A 76 13.37 -1.74 4.72
C TRP A 76 12.76 -2.88 5.53
N ILE A 77 11.95 -3.68 4.85
CA ILE A 77 11.18 -4.75 5.47
C ILE A 77 12.08 -5.96 5.69
N ARG A 78 12.05 -6.50 6.89
CA ARG A 78 12.71 -7.76 7.25
C ARG A 78 11.76 -8.63 8.06
N PRO A 79 11.64 -9.92 7.74
CA PRO A 79 10.94 -10.88 8.59
C PRO A 79 11.80 -11.24 9.81
N SER A 80 11.20 -11.84 10.81
CA SER A 80 11.90 -12.39 11.97
C SER A 80 12.41 -13.82 11.73
N VAL A 81 11.96 -14.45 10.67
CA VAL A 81 12.32 -15.83 10.28
C VAL A 81 12.85 -15.83 8.87
N ASP A 82 13.97 -16.49 8.65
CA ASP A 82 14.58 -16.64 7.36
C ASP A 82 13.65 -17.38 6.38
N THR A 83 13.68 -17.01 5.10
CA THR A 83 12.82 -17.55 4.04
C THR A 83 11.32 -17.22 4.15
N ALA A 84 10.90 -16.41 5.12
CA ALA A 84 9.52 -15.94 5.18
C ALA A 84 9.16 -15.09 3.94
N ARG A 85 7.92 -15.18 3.51
CA ARG A 85 7.35 -14.33 2.44
C ARG A 85 6.51 -13.23 3.04
N HIS A 86 6.25 -12.21 2.26
CA HIS A 86 5.34 -11.14 2.65
C HIS A 86 3.93 -11.47 2.21
N HIS A 87 2.99 -11.43 3.12
CA HIS A 87 1.57 -11.68 2.88
C HIS A 87 0.79 -10.38 2.92
N ILE A 88 -0.07 -10.17 1.93
CA ILE A 88 -1.05 -9.11 1.92
C ILE A 88 -2.43 -9.74 1.73
N VAL A 89 -3.30 -9.53 2.70
CA VAL A 89 -4.70 -9.99 2.69
C VAL A 89 -5.59 -8.77 2.57
N LEU A 90 -6.36 -8.68 1.49
CA LEU A 90 -7.34 -7.60 1.32
C LEU A 90 -8.43 -7.67 2.38
N ALA A 91 -9.05 -6.55 2.66
CA ALA A 91 -10.10 -6.42 3.65
C ALA A 91 -11.34 -5.72 3.10
N SER A 92 -12.49 -6.10 3.64
CA SER A 92 -13.76 -5.39 3.48
C SER A 92 -14.24 -5.00 4.88
N GLY A 93 -14.22 -3.71 5.18
CA GLY A 93 -14.33 -3.21 6.54
C GLY A 93 -13.16 -3.68 7.40
N THR A 94 -13.45 -4.40 8.47
CA THR A 94 -12.44 -5.04 9.35
C THR A 94 -12.27 -6.54 9.05
N SER A 95 -12.97 -7.07 8.05
CA SER A 95 -12.98 -8.50 7.75
C SER A 95 -11.92 -8.82 6.71
N LYS A 96 -10.97 -9.67 7.06
CA LYS A 96 -10.00 -10.24 6.12
C LYS A 96 -10.72 -11.09 5.07
N ARG A 97 -10.26 -10.96 3.84
CA ARG A 97 -10.78 -11.73 2.71
C ARG A 97 -9.79 -12.81 2.33
N THR A 98 -10.08 -14.00 2.77
CA THR A 98 -9.37 -15.22 2.40
C THR A 98 -10.15 -15.89 1.29
N GLY A 99 -9.61 -15.93 0.10
CA GLY A 99 -10.22 -16.51 -1.08
C GLY A 99 -9.17 -16.63 -2.16
N THR A 100 -9.56 -16.93 -3.37
CA THR A 100 -8.61 -17.12 -4.46
C THR A 100 -8.03 -15.78 -4.91
N TYR A 101 -6.75 -15.62 -4.69
CA TYR A 101 -5.93 -14.55 -5.27
C TYR A 101 -5.20 -15.12 -6.48
N GLU A 102 -5.35 -14.48 -7.62
CA GLU A 102 -4.59 -14.80 -8.82
C GLU A 102 -3.50 -13.76 -9.00
N LEU A 103 -2.27 -14.21 -9.15
CA LEU A 103 -1.08 -13.38 -9.28
C LEU A 103 -0.33 -13.72 -10.55
N GLY A 104 -0.09 -12.72 -11.37
CA GLY A 104 0.81 -12.80 -12.51
C GLY A 104 1.96 -11.83 -12.37
N MET A 105 3.20 -12.32 -12.40
CA MET A 105 4.37 -11.45 -12.27
C MET A 105 5.50 -11.86 -13.18
N TYR A 106 6.27 -10.86 -13.58
CA TYR A 106 7.59 -11.03 -14.16
C TYR A 106 8.64 -10.82 -13.07
N GLN A 107 9.55 -11.75 -12.94
CA GLN A 107 10.65 -11.67 -11.99
C GLN A 107 12.00 -11.65 -12.72
N MET A 108 12.89 -10.82 -12.24
CA MET A 108 14.26 -10.71 -12.71
C MET A 108 15.24 -10.86 -11.56
N ARG A 109 16.29 -11.61 -11.79
CA ARG A 109 17.41 -11.74 -10.88
C ARG A 109 18.64 -11.02 -11.43
N ASN A 110 19.41 -10.37 -10.58
CA ASN A 110 20.56 -9.54 -10.98
C ASN A 110 21.72 -10.34 -11.59
N ASP A 111 21.80 -11.66 -11.37
CA ASP A 111 22.85 -12.53 -11.91
C ASP A 111 22.52 -13.15 -13.26
N SER A 112 21.47 -12.67 -13.94
CA SER A 112 21.00 -13.12 -15.27
C SER A 112 20.61 -14.61 -15.38
N SER A 113 20.72 -15.37 -14.30
CA SER A 113 20.48 -16.80 -14.33
C SER A 113 18.99 -17.18 -14.34
N GLN A 114 18.13 -16.27 -13.93
CA GLN A 114 16.69 -16.49 -13.88
C GLN A 114 15.91 -15.19 -14.15
N SER A 115 15.24 -15.18 -15.29
CA SER A 115 14.16 -14.25 -15.57
C SER A 115 12.99 -15.05 -16.12
N GLY A 116 11.79 -14.73 -15.71
CA GLY A 116 10.64 -15.47 -16.18
C GLY A 116 9.32 -14.93 -15.72
N TYR A 117 8.28 -15.37 -16.40
CA TYR A 117 6.90 -15.16 -15.99
C TYR A 117 6.54 -16.19 -14.91
N TYR A 118 5.90 -15.71 -13.87
CA TYR A 118 5.43 -16.52 -12.77
C TYR A 118 3.93 -16.25 -12.57
N GLN A 119 3.15 -17.32 -12.55
CA GLN A 119 1.72 -17.26 -12.25
C GLN A 119 1.47 -18.13 -11.03
N GLN A 120 0.69 -17.65 -10.11
CA GLN A 120 0.31 -18.41 -8.95
C GLN A 120 -1.11 -18.05 -8.49
N ASP A 121 -1.84 -19.09 -8.13
CA ASP A 121 -3.12 -18.99 -7.45
C ASP A 121 -2.87 -19.21 -5.97
N TYR A 122 -3.30 -18.25 -5.14
CA TYR A 122 -3.17 -18.31 -3.69
C TYR A 122 -4.54 -18.29 -3.03
N ASP A 123 -4.78 -19.23 -2.15
CA ASP A 123 -6.09 -19.37 -1.51
C ASP A 123 -6.33 -18.39 -0.38
N THR A 124 -5.31 -17.76 0.18
CA THR A 124 -5.46 -17.02 1.45
C THR A 124 -4.84 -15.62 1.48
N ALA A 125 -3.88 -15.32 0.63
CA ALA A 125 -3.16 -14.06 0.60
C ALA A 125 -2.42 -13.84 -0.72
N LEU A 126 -2.11 -12.60 -1.04
CA LEU A 126 -1.07 -12.27 -2.02
C LEU A 126 0.29 -12.50 -1.38
N GLU A 127 1.09 -13.38 -1.93
CA GLU A 127 2.45 -13.64 -1.46
C GLU A 127 3.48 -12.95 -2.33
N PHE A 128 4.30 -12.12 -1.70
CA PHE A 128 5.41 -11.42 -2.35
C PHE A 128 6.74 -11.77 -1.71
N GLY A 129 7.76 -11.76 -2.54
CA GLY A 129 9.13 -12.00 -2.13
C GLY A 129 9.45 -13.49 -2.04
N ILE A 130 10.58 -13.85 -2.63
CA ILE A 130 11.16 -15.18 -2.51
C ILE A 130 12.26 -15.09 -1.48
N GLN A 131 12.15 -15.88 -0.40
CA GLN A 131 13.23 -16.06 0.56
C GLN A 131 13.77 -14.74 1.13
N LEU A 132 12.90 -13.95 1.74
CA LEU A 132 13.34 -12.77 2.50
C LEU A 132 14.23 -13.26 3.64
N GLY A 133 15.41 -12.67 3.74
CA GLY A 133 16.36 -13.02 4.79
C GLY A 133 16.22 -12.16 6.03
N VAL A 134 16.83 -12.62 7.13
CA VAL A 134 16.81 -11.93 8.44
C VAL A 134 18.06 -11.08 8.67
N ASN A 135 19.08 -11.20 7.81
CA ASN A 135 20.35 -10.49 8.00
C ASN A 135 20.23 -9.00 7.68
N GLY A 136 21.09 -8.19 8.28
CA GLY A 136 20.99 -6.72 8.23
C GLY A 136 21.08 -6.09 6.84
N GLU A 137 21.63 -6.81 5.85
CA GLU A 137 21.77 -6.34 4.46
C GLU A 137 20.61 -6.78 3.56
N GLU A 138 19.75 -7.68 4.05
CA GLU A 138 18.63 -8.22 3.32
C GLU A 138 17.38 -7.39 3.57
N THR A 139 16.92 -6.70 2.54
CA THR A 139 15.76 -5.81 2.64
C THR A 139 14.77 -6.06 1.51
N PHE A 140 13.52 -5.85 1.82
CA PHE A 140 12.43 -5.89 0.86
C PHE A 140 11.74 -4.53 0.82
N ALA A 141 11.41 -4.10 -0.39
CA ALA A 141 10.60 -2.91 -0.62
C ALA A 141 9.57 -3.19 -1.71
N PHE A 142 8.38 -2.61 -1.57
CA PHE A 142 7.31 -2.76 -2.54
C PHE A 142 6.42 -1.53 -2.65
N ASN A 143 5.73 -1.45 -3.77
CA ASN A 143 4.64 -0.54 -4.03
C ASN A 143 3.50 -1.32 -4.67
N ILE A 144 2.31 -1.27 -4.09
CA ILE A 144 1.11 -1.96 -4.57
C ILE A 144 0.00 -0.94 -4.70
N GLU A 145 -0.63 -0.87 -5.86
CA GLU A 145 -1.89 -0.18 -6.05
C GLU A 145 -3.02 -1.19 -6.14
N VAL A 146 -4.06 -0.97 -5.36
CA VAL A 146 -5.29 -1.78 -5.33
C VAL A 146 -6.44 -0.92 -5.86
N ILE A 147 -7.09 -1.41 -6.89
CA ILE A 147 -8.25 -0.80 -7.53
C ILE A 147 -9.48 -1.64 -7.18
N PRO A 148 -10.27 -1.23 -6.18
CA PRO A 148 -11.48 -1.94 -5.81
C PRO A 148 -12.54 -1.75 -6.90
N THR A 149 -13.03 -2.83 -7.46
CA THR A 149 -14.01 -2.78 -8.57
C THR A 149 -15.43 -3.17 -8.14
N GLY A 150 -15.60 -3.63 -6.92
CA GLY A 150 -16.89 -4.01 -6.37
C GLY A 150 -17.71 -2.80 -5.95
N ASP A 151 -18.72 -2.43 -6.71
CA ASP A 151 -19.83 -1.63 -6.20
C ASP A 151 -20.98 -2.57 -5.86
N SER A 152 -21.51 -2.46 -4.64
CA SER A 152 -22.58 -3.29 -4.13
C SER A 152 -23.92 -3.17 -4.88
N GLY A 153 -23.96 -2.48 -6.01
CA GLY A 153 -25.17 -2.21 -6.79
C GLY A 153 -25.01 -2.30 -8.30
N SER A 154 -23.83 -2.45 -8.83
CA SER A 154 -23.65 -2.55 -10.29
C SER A 154 -23.39 -3.99 -10.73
N ASN A 155 -23.95 -4.36 -11.91
CA ASN A 155 -23.76 -5.65 -12.58
C ASN A 155 -22.31 -5.95 -13.02
N HIS A 156 -21.33 -5.27 -12.46
CA HIS A 156 -19.94 -5.58 -12.57
C HIS A 156 -19.56 -6.43 -11.37
N GLY A 157 -19.90 -7.71 -11.44
CA GLY A 157 -19.31 -8.73 -10.58
C GLY A 157 -17.80 -8.66 -10.79
N GLY A 158 -17.15 -7.68 -10.15
CA GLY A 158 -15.81 -7.28 -10.48
C GLY A 158 -14.82 -7.79 -9.47
N ALA A 159 -13.86 -8.53 -9.94
CA ALA A 159 -12.66 -8.80 -9.19
C ALA A 159 -11.97 -7.49 -8.79
N THR A 160 -11.53 -7.37 -7.55
CA THR A 160 -10.56 -6.32 -7.19
C THR A 160 -9.25 -6.63 -7.91
N VAL A 161 -8.72 -5.66 -8.61
CA VAL A 161 -7.46 -5.80 -9.36
C VAL A 161 -6.40 -4.89 -8.79
N GLY A 162 -5.15 -5.19 -9.05
CA GLY A 162 -4.05 -4.33 -8.63
C GLY A 162 -2.77 -4.59 -9.37
N PHE A 163 -1.84 -3.67 -9.18
CA PHE A 163 -0.49 -3.72 -9.74
C PHE A 163 0.52 -3.63 -8.63
N PHE A 164 1.69 -4.21 -8.84
CA PHE A 164 2.78 -4.09 -7.89
C PHE A 164 4.15 -4.05 -8.56
N ASP A 165 5.05 -3.34 -7.90
CA ASP A 165 6.48 -3.38 -8.11
C ASP A 165 7.15 -3.72 -6.77
N ALA A 166 8.11 -4.63 -6.77
CA ALA A 166 8.84 -4.98 -5.57
C ALA A 166 10.30 -5.31 -5.88
N VAL A 167 11.15 -5.06 -4.91
CA VAL A 167 12.58 -5.38 -4.97
C VAL A 167 13.01 -6.03 -3.67
N THR A 168 13.87 -7.03 -3.75
CA THR A 168 14.48 -7.64 -2.56
C THR A 168 15.93 -7.98 -2.81
N GLN A 169 16.69 -7.97 -1.73
CA GLN A 169 17.98 -8.64 -1.66
C GLN A 169 17.78 -9.93 -0.84
N ALA A 170 18.02 -11.06 -1.47
CA ALA A 170 17.86 -12.36 -0.83
C ALA A 170 19.09 -12.74 -0.01
N SER A 171 18.94 -13.73 0.87
CA SER A 171 19.98 -14.23 1.79
C SER A 171 21.29 -14.71 1.12
N ASN A 172 21.24 -15.00 -0.15
CA ASN A 172 22.41 -15.37 -0.95
C ASN A 172 23.08 -14.19 -1.67
N GLY A 173 22.70 -12.93 -1.34
CA GLY A 173 23.20 -11.72 -1.96
C GLY A 173 22.61 -11.40 -3.34
N SER A 174 21.68 -12.22 -3.83
CA SER A 174 21.03 -11.94 -5.12
C SER A 174 19.96 -10.88 -4.97
N GLY A 175 19.96 -9.90 -5.87
CA GLY A 175 18.88 -8.94 -6.00
C GLY A 175 17.77 -9.47 -6.90
N TRP A 176 16.52 -9.30 -6.48
CA TRP A 176 15.34 -9.66 -7.27
C TRP A 176 14.45 -8.44 -7.46
N THR A 177 13.90 -8.34 -8.65
CA THR A 177 12.87 -7.37 -8.99
C THR A 177 11.62 -8.12 -9.43
N TYR A 178 10.47 -7.69 -8.94
CA TYR A 178 9.16 -8.23 -9.27
C TYR A 178 8.29 -7.12 -9.81
N ARG A 179 7.58 -7.40 -10.90
CA ARG A 179 6.56 -6.51 -11.44
C ARG A 179 5.40 -7.33 -11.94
N GLY A 180 4.19 -6.96 -11.58
CA GLY A 180 3.03 -7.72 -12.00
C GLY A 180 1.70 -7.10 -11.64
N GLY A 181 0.68 -7.93 -11.77
CA GLY A 181 -0.68 -7.62 -11.38
C GLY A 181 -1.32 -8.79 -10.67
N PHE A 182 -2.41 -8.50 -10.01
CA PHE A 182 -3.21 -9.51 -9.33
C PHE A 182 -4.69 -9.21 -9.51
N GLN A 183 -5.49 -10.24 -9.28
CA GLN A 183 -6.92 -10.09 -9.06
C GLN A 183 -7.34 -10.88 -7.82
N TYR A 184 -8.42 -10.40 -7.22
CA TYR A 184 -9.14 -11.10 -6.17
C TYR A 184 -10.61 -11.15 -6.57
N ASP A 185 -11.11 -12.35 -6.83
CA ASP A 185 -12.49 -12.54 -7.26
C ASP A 185 -13.43 -12.48 -6.05
N SER A 186 -14.16 -11.40 -5.93
CA SER A 186 -15.12 -11.18 -4.87
C SER A 186 -16.15 -10.13 -5.26
N THR A 187 -17.38 -10.38 -4.88
CA THR A 187 -18.46 -9.39 -4.98
C THR A 187 -18.41 -8.32 -3.89
N SER A 188 -17.50 -8.46 -2.92
CA SER A 188 -17.32 -7.49 -1.83
C SER A 188 -16.33 -6.41 -2.24
N TYR A 189 -16.65 -5.18 -1.90
CA TYR A 189 -15.75 -4.05 -2.07
C TYR A 189 -14.56 -4.16 -1.11
N MET A 190 -13.35 -4.04 -1.65
CA MET A 190 -12.12 -4.05 -0.85
C MET A 190 -11.73 -2.61 -0.52
N ASP A 191 -11.58 -2.34 0.76
CA ASP A 191 -11.35 -1.01 1.29
C ASP A 191 -10.18 -0.94 2.29
N GLY A 192 -9.36 -1.97 2.31
CA GLY A 192 -8.17 -2.03 3.13
C GLY A 192 -7.39 -3.32 2.96
N ALA A 193 -6.38 -3.50 3.79
CA ALA A 193 -5.52 -4.67 3.78
C ALA A 193 -4.91 -4.96 5.15
N TYR A 194 -4.53 -6.21 5.34
CA TYR A 194 -3.69 -6.67 6.44
C TYR A 194 -2.37 -7.17 5.88
N ILE A 195 -1.27 -6.86 6.56
CA ILE A 195 0.07 -7.25 6.12
C ILE A 195 0.74 -8.05 7.22
N SER A 196 1.30 -9.21 6.85
CA SER A 196 2.01 -10.10 7.77
C SER A 196 3.19 -10.78 7.08
N ALA A 197 4.00 -11.49 7.84
CA ALA A 197 4.93 -12.47 7.29
C ALA A 197 4.23 -13.84 7.19
N SER A 198 4.63 -14.68 6.22
CA SER A 198 4.08 -16.03 6.07
C SER A 198 4.39 -16.93 7.28
N THR A 199 5.46 -16.62 7.96
CA THR A 199 5.89 -17.28 9.19
C THR A 199 6.65 -16.30 10.09
N GLY A 200 6.51 -16.42 11.40
CA GLY A 200 7.10 -15.48 12.36
C GLY A 200 6.38 -14.13 12.40
N SER A 201 7.16 -13.06 12.44
CA SER A 201 6.68 -11.68 12.50
C SER A 201 7.45 -10.78 11.51
N ILE A 202 7.01 -9.55 11.35
CA ILE A 202 7.77 -8.50 10.67
C ILE A 202 8.72 -7.90 11.69
N ALA A 203 10.00 -8.23 11.61
CA ALA A 203 11.01 -7.78 12.58
C ALA A 203 11.24 -6.27 12.50
N SER A 204 11.26 -5.71 11.28
CA SER A 204 11.35 -4.27 11.03
C SER A 204 10.74 -3.92 9.68
N GLY A 205 10.43 -2.63 9.48
CA GLY A 205 9.95 -2.10 8.22
C GLY A 205 9.13 -0.84 8.41
N GLU A 206 9.04 -0.04 7.36
CA GLU A 206 8.18 1.12 7.31
C GLU A 206 7.11 0.91 6.25
N TYR A 207 5.87 1.26 6.58
CA TYR A 207 4.71 1.09 5.72
C TYR A 207 3.89 2.36 5.66
N GLU A 208 3.39 2.65 4.48
CA GLU A 208 2.53 3.81 4.26
C GLU A 208 1.31 3.38 3.44
N PHE A 209 0.15 3.88 3.83
CA PHE A 209 -1.13 3.67 3.16
C PHE A 209 -1.66 5.00 2.64
N TYR A 210 -2.03 5.01 1.36
CA TYR A 210 -2.51 6.19 0.65
C TYR A 210 -3.84 5.93 -0.01
N GLY A 211 -4.72 6.94 -0.02
CA GLY A 211 -5.87 6.99 -0.90
C GLY A 211 -5.56 7.78 -2.18
N VAL A 212 -6.06 7.32 -3.31
CA VAL A 212 -5.98 7.99 -4.61
C VAL A 212 -7.35 8.57 -4.95
N LYS A 213 -7.43 9.88 -5.17
CA LYS A 213 -8.68 10.59 -5.54
C LYS A 213 -9.02 10.47 -7.01
#